data_7a51216006a7a443aff8d1dfb2d79c27
#
_entry.id   7a51216006a7a443aff8d1dfb2d79c27
#
_cell.length_a   1.000
_cell.length_b   1.000
_cell.length_c   1.000
_cell.angle_alpha   90.00
_cell.angle_beta   90.00
_cell.angle_gamma   90.00
#
_symmetry.space_group_name_H-M   'P 1'
#
loop_
_entity.id
_entity.type
_entity.pdbx_description
1 polymer ?
#
loop_
_entity_poly.entity_id
_entity_poly.type
_entity_poly.pdbx_seq_one_letter_code
_entity_poly.pdbx_strand_id
1 'polypeptide(L)'
;MASSSHPLIKFLVLSVVSFCIGTLHGMLQVMPPIRHWLDTIGSPYGGPGHMIDPLAHAHMNLVGGVVLLAMGVTYYLLPILSGRAIRSRRLTNATFWLTALGAYGFYFTQMGFGIAEGLALHSAPETIAPLHHYYGPTVALCGTVMAAGFFCYLVNIALTLLSRPVPRAVVLSVREAPKSALR
;
A
#
# COMPACT_ATOMS: atom_id res chain seq x y z
N MET A 1 -11.26 -26.38 -13.00
CA MET A 1 -12.01 -25.11 -13.17
C MET A 1 -11.22 -23.99 -12.49
N ALA A 2 -10.47 -23.22 -13.25
CA ALA A 2 -9.78 -22.04 -12.69
C ALA A 2 -10.84 -20.94 -12.51
N SER A 3 -11.24 -20.69 -11.27
CA SER A 3 -12.02 -19.52 -10.90
C SER A 3 -11.19 -18.29 -11.30
N SER A 4 -11.59 -17.58 -12.35
CA SER A 4 -10.99 -16.28 -12.68
C SER A 4 -11.37 -15.32 -11.56
N SER A 5 -10.51 -15.20 -10.56
CA SER A 5 -10.69 -14.22 -9.48
C SER A 5 -10.83 -12.82 -10.07
N HIS A 6 -11.81 -12.06 -9.58
CA HIS A 6 -12.02 -10.69 -10.05
C HIS A 6 -10.72 -9.88 -9.90
N PRO A 7 -10.26 -9.15 -10.93
CA PRO A 7 -8.93 -8.50 -10.95
C PRO A 7 -8.70 -7.50 -9.81
N LEU A 8 -9.77 -7.06 -9.14
CA LEU A 8 -9.70 -6.13 -8.01
C LEU A 8 -9.54 -6.83 -6.65
N ILE A 9 -9.72 -8.17 -6.58
CA ILE A 9 -9.62 -8.92 -5.31
C ILE A 9 -8.26 -8.72 -4.63
N LYS A 10 -7.19 -8.56 -5.41
CA LYS A 10 -5.84 -8.34 -4.90
C LYS A 10 -5.71 -7.08 -4.03
N PHE A 11 -6.45 -6.00 -4.36
CA PHE A 11 -6.48 -4.79 -3.54
C PHE A 11 -7.06 -5.09 -2.15
N LEU A 12 -8.17 -5.82 -2.10
CA LEU A 12 -8.84 -6.19 -0.85
C LEU A 12 -7.96 -7.12 -0.02
N VAL A 13 -7.42 -8.17 -0.64
CA VAL A 13 -6.58 -9.15 0.06
C VAL A 13 -5.33 -8.50 0.63
N LEU A 14 -4.61 -7.71 -0.18
CA LEU A 14 -3.38 -7.06 0.30
C LEU A 14 -3.67 -6.00 1.36
N SER A 15 -4.79 -5.28 1.26
CA SER A 15 -5.24 -4.35 2.30
C SER A 15 -5.46 -5.07 3.64
N VAL A 16 -6.16 -6.21 3.65
CA VAL A 16 -6.37 -7.01 4.86
C VAL A 16 -5.04 -7.51 5.43
N VAL A 17 -4.13 -8.00 4.59
CA VAL A 17 -2.78 -8.42 5.02
C VAL A 17 -2.01 -7.25 5.63
N SER A 18 -2.07 -6.07 5.02
CA SER A 18 -1.41 -4.86 5.52
C SER A 18 -1.97 -4.42 6.87
N PHE A 19 -3.30 -4.45 7.04
CA PHE A 19 -3.93 -4.19 8.36
C PHE A 19 -3.48 -5.20 9.41
N CYS A 20 -3.40 -6.48 9.05
CA CYS A 20 -2.92 -7.50 9.98
C CYS A 20 -1.47 -7.20 10.42
N ILE A 21 -0.57 -6.93 9.46
CA ILE A 21 0.83 -6.58 9.75
C ILE A 21 0.92 -5.32 10.60
N GLY A 22 0.23 -4.23 10.19
CA GLY A 22 0.27 -2.96 10.89
C GLY A 22 -0.34 -3.05 12.29
N THR A 23 -1.45 -3.78 12.46
CA THR A 23 -2.07 -3.98 13.77
C THR A 23 -1.19 -4.81 14.71
N LEU A 24 -0.62 -5.92 14.21
CA LEU A 24 0.32 -6.74 14.99
C LEU A 24 1.55 -5.92 15.39
N HIS A 25 2.10 -5.13 14.47
CA HIS A 25 3.20 -4.21 14.79
C HIS A 25 2.78 -3.22 15.89
N GLY A 26 1.62 -2.57 15.75
CA GLY A 26 1.10 -1.65 16.75
C GLY A 26 0.90 -2.29 18.13
N MET A 27 0.46 -3.55 18.17
CA MET A 27 0.35 -4.30 19.44
C MET A 27 1.72 -4.62 20.04
N LEU A 28 2.69 -5.03 19.21
CA LEU A 28 4.02 -5.38 19.69
C LEU A 28 4.77 -4.17 20.24
N GLN A 29 4.69 -3.00 19.60
CA GLN A 29 5.43 -1.81 20.02
C GLN A 29 4.95 -1.22 21.35
N VAL A 30 3.75 -1.55 21.84
CA VAL A 30 3.26 -1.13 23.16
C VAL A 30 3.54 -2.15 24.27
N MET A 31 4.06 -3.34 23.94
CA MET A 31 4.46 -4.33 24.95
C MET A 31 5.67 -3.80 25.75
N PRO A 32 5.67 -3.91 27.08
CA PRO A 32 6.65 -3.24 27.95
C PRO A 32 8.11 -3.42 27.52
N PRO A 33 8.64 -4.62 27.21
CA PRO A 33 10.05 -4.78 26.83
C PRO A 33 10.38 -4.09 25.50
N ILE A 34 9.46 -4.14 24.51
CA ILE A 34 9.65 -3.51 23.21
C ILE A 34 9.50 -1.99 23.34
N ARG A 35 8.48 -1.54 24.07
CA ARG A 35 8.27 -0.11 24.33
C ARG A 35 9.47 0.52 25.01
N HIS A 36 9.99 -0.12 26.06
CA HIS A 36 11.17 0.38 26.76
C HIS A 36 12.39 0.51 25.81
N TRP A 37 12.65 -0.51 24.98
CA TRP A 37 13.73 -0.45 24.00
C TRP A 37 13.51 0.69 23.00
N LEU A 38 12.31 0.83 22.42
CA LEU A 38 11.98 1.90 21.49
C LEU A 38 12.19 3.29 22.10
N ASP A 39 11.84 3.50 23.37
CA ASP A 39 12.06 4.75 24.10
C ASP A 39 13.55 5.06 24.22
N THR A 40 14.40 4.05 24.49
CA THR A 40 15.88 4.24 24.60
C THR A 40 16.52 4.64 23.27
N ILE A 41 15.87 4.39 22.14
CA ILE A 41 16.35 4.74 20.80
C ILE A 41 15.57 5.89 20.15
N GLY A 42 14.79 6.64 20.92
CA GLY A 42 14.21 7.95 20.57
C GLY A 42 12.76 7.94 20.11
N SER A 43 12.04 6.79 20.10
CA SER A 43 10.62 6.77 19.75
C SER A 43 9.80 7.58 20.80
N PRO A 44 8.74 8.28 20.38
CA PRO A 44 8.26 8.49 19.01
C PRO A 44 8.82 9.77 18.36
N TYR A 45 9.72 10.49 19.02
CA TYR A 45 10.05 11.89 18.69
C TYR A 45 11.25 12.04 17.74
N GLY A 46 12.09 11.02 17.60
CA GLY A 46 13.28 11.10 16.76
C GLY A 46 14.12 9.81 16.79
N GLY A 47 15.31 9.88 16.20
CA GLY A 47 16.24 8.76 16.17
C GLY A 47 15.73 7.50 15.46
N PRO A 48 16.43 6.38 15.62
CA PRO A 48 16.04 5.12 15.00
C PRO A 48 14.66 4.61 15.42
N GLY A 49 14.25 4.87 16.67
CA GLY A 49 12.94 4.47 17.17
C GLY A 49 11.79 5.11 16.43
N HIS A 50 11.93 6.34 15.95
CA HIS A 50 10.93 7.04 15.16
C HIS A 50 10.65 6.39 13.81
N MET A 51 11.64 5.76 13.19
CA MET A 51 11.45 5.00 11.96
C MET A 51 10.51 3.80 12.17
N ILE A 52 10.62 3.12 13.32
CA ILE A 52 9.81 1.96 13.67
C ILE A 52 8.42 2.43 14.13
N ASP A 53 8.39 3.30 15.14
CA ASP A 53 7.19 3.88 15.74
C ASP A 53 7.33 5.42 15.80
N PRO A 54 6.52 6.17 15.04
CA PRO A 54 5.30 5.71 14.33
C PRO A 54 5.43 5.41 12.84
N LEU A 55 6.57 5.71 12.17
CA LEU A 55 6.61 5.79 10.71
C LEU A 55 6.27 4.46 10.02
N ALA A 56 6.95 3.36 10.35
CA ALA A 56 6.69 2.06 9.73
C ALA A 56 5.26 1.60 10.00
N HIS A 57 4.83 1.62 11.27
CA HIS A 57 3.50 1.22 11.72
C HIS A 57 2.39 2.01 11.02
N ALA A 58 2.48 3.35 11.02
CA ALA A 58 1.46 4.21 10.43
C ALA A 58 1.35 4.03 8.92
N HIS A 59 2.47 3.93 8.19
CA HIS A 59 2.45 3.74 6.74
C HIS A 59 1.88 2.38 6.33
N MET A 60 2.16 1.32 7.07
CA MET A 60 1.60 0.00 6.78
C MET A 60 0.07 0.00 6.92
N ASN A 61 -0.46 0.59 7.99
CA ASN A 61 -1.90 0.69 8.18
C ASN A 61 -2.55 1.66 7.18
N LEU A 62 -1.96 2.86 6.98
CA LEU A 62 -2.57 3.89 6.15
C LEU A 62 -2.42 3.57 4.67
N VAL A 63 -1.21 3.37 4.16
CA VAL A 63 -0.99 3.19 2.72
C VAL A 63 -1.24 1.75 2.31
N GLY A 64 -0.66 0.79 3.00
CA GLY A 64 -0.89 -0.63 2.74
C GLY A 64 -2.33 -1.07 3.00
N GLY A 65 -2.95 -0.56 4.08
CA GLY A 65 -4.32 -0.87 4.47
C GLY A 65 -5.34 0.04 3.79
N VAL A 66 -5.53 1.26 4.32
CA VAL A 66 -6.65 2.14 3.94
C VAL A 66 -6.57 2.57 2.48
N VAL A 67 -5.42 3.02 1.99
CA VAL A 67 -5.30 3.57 0.64
C VAL A 67 -5.49 2.48 -0.42
N LEU A 68 -4.87 1.31 -0.27
CA LEU A 68 -5.10 0.21 -1.21
C LEU A 68 -6.57 -0.24 -1.22
N LEU A 69 -7.21 -0.32 -0.05
CA LEU A 69 -8.63 -0.60 0.05
C LEU A 69 -9.46 0.44 -0.71
N ALA A 70 -9.23 1.72 -0.44
CA ALA A 70 -9.94 2.82 -1.07
C ALA A 70 -9.78 2.83 -2.60
N MET A 71 -8.57 2.56 -3.11
CA MET A 71 -8.31 2.43 -4.55
C MET A 71 -9.11 1.28 -5.16
N GLY A 72 -9.11 0.11 -4.51
CA GLY A 72 -9.87 -1.06 -4.97
C GLY A 72 -11.38 -0.81 -4.98
N VAL A 73 -11.91 -0.21 -3.91
CA VAL A 73 -13.31 0.18 -3.79
C VAL A 73 -13.69 1.22 -4.84
N THR A 74 -12.84 2.23 -5.08
CA THR A 74 -13.08 3.24 -6.12
C THR A 74 -13.15 2.60 -7.51
N TYR A 75 -12.23 1.71 -7.86
CA TYR A 75 -12.25 1.00 -9.14
C TYR A 75 -13.51 0.13 -9.30
N TYR A 76 -14.08 -0.37 -8.20
CA TYR A 76 -15.32 -1.13 -8.22
C TYR A 76 -16.55 -0.23 -8.35
N LEU A 77 -16.63 0.83 -7.54
CA LEU A 77 -17.81 1.71 -7.48
C LEU A 77 -17.90 2.70 -8.63
N LEU A 78 -16.75 3.20 -9.13
CA LEU A 78 -16.76 4.23 -10.17
C LEU A 78 -17.55 3.83 -11.44
N PRO A 79 -17.41 2.61 -11.99
CA PRO A 79 -18.26 2.16 -13.10
C PRO A 79 -19.74 2.13 -12.77
N ILE A 80 -20.10 1.73 -11.55
CA ILE A 80 -21.48 1.61 -11.10
C ILE A 80 -22.13 3.00 -11.02
N LEU A 81 -21.43 3.96 -10.42
CA LEU A 81 -21.94 5.31 -10.17
C LEU A 81 -21.92 6.19 -11.43
N SER A 82 -20.90 6.05 -12.27
CA SER A 82 -20.72 6.90 -13.46
C SER A 82 -21.33 6.32 -14.74
N GLY A 83 -21.67 5.02 -14.77
CA GLY A 83 -22.05 4.30 -15.99
C GLY A 83 -20.92 4.19 -17.02
N ARG A 84 -19.64 4.35 -16.59
CA ARG A 84 -18.46 4.33 -17.46
C ARG A 84 -17.55 3.17 -17.10
N ALA A 85 -17.11 2.38 -18.08
CA ALA A 85 -16.16 1.31 -17.84
C ALA A 85 -14.76 1.85 -17.51
N ILE A 86 -14.03 1.19 -16.59
CA ILE A 86 -12.64 1.54 -16.30
C ILE A 86 -11.81 1.55 -17.59
N ARG A 87 -11.15 2.67 -17.86
CA ARG A 87 -10.48 2.95 -19.14
C ARG A 87 -9.32 1.99 -19.41
N SER A 88 -8.51 1.67 -18.40
CA SER A 88 -7.31 0.87 -18.60
C SER A 88 -7.07 -0.14 -17.48
N ARG A 89 -7.15 -1.44 -17.82
CA ARG A 89 -6.76 -2.54 -16.92
C ARG A 89 -5.25 -2.54 -16.64
N ARG A 90 -4.42 -2.06 -17.59
CA ARG A 90 -2.97 -1.95 -17.40
C ARG A 90 -2.65 -0.92 -16.32
N LEU A 91 -3.30 0.25 -16.36
CA LEU A 91 -3.14 1.27 -15.31
C LEU A 91 -3.67 0.77 -13.97
N THR A 92 -4.78 0.04 -13.92
CA THR A 92 -5.27 -0.57 -12.68
C THR A 92 -4.23 -1.54 -12.09
N ASN A 93 -3.58 -2.35 -12.93
CA ASN A 93 -2.52 -3.25 -12.49
C ASN A 93 -1.27 -2.50 -12.04
N ALA A 94 -0.85 -1.45 -12.76
CA ALA A 94 0.27 -0.61 -12.39
C ALA A 94 0.00 0.11 -11.06
N THR A 95 -1.20 0.69 -10.88
CA THR A 95 -1.65 1.25 -9.60
C THR A 95 -1.41 0.27 -8.45
N PHE A 96 -1.91 -0.96 -8.58
CA PHE A 96 -1.77 -1.97 -7.53
C PHE A 96 -0.30 -2.26 -7.21
N TRP A 97 0.47 -2.68 -8.23
CA TRP A 97 1.83 -3.16 -7.99
C TRP A 97 2.78 -2.06 -7.54
N LEU A 98 2.71 -0.87 -8.14
CA LEU A 98 3.59 0.24 -7.76
C LEU A 98 3.25 0.75 -6.35
N THR A 99 1.95 0.90 -6.02
CA THR A 99 1.55 1.32 -4.67
C THR A 99 1.94 0.27 -3.63
N ALA A 100 1.70 -1.02 -3.91
CA ALA A 100 2.05 -2.10 -3.01
C ALA A 100 3.56 -2.22 -2.80
N LEU A 101 4.35 -2.28 -3.87
CA LEU A 101 5.81 -2.37 -3.79
C LEU A 101 6.40 -1.16 -3.07
N GLY A 102 5.91 0.05 -3.37
CA GLY A 102 6.36 1.27 -2.70
C GLY A 102 6.02 1.29 -1.21
N ALA A 103 4.79 0.92 -0.83
CA ALA A 103 4.34 0.88 0.57
C ALA A 103 5.10 -0.17 1.40
N TYR A 104 5.25 -1.39 0.88
CA TYR A 104 5.99 -2.46 1.55
C TYR A 104 7.50 -2.17 1.58
N GLY A 105 8.06 -1.66 0.48
CA GLY A 105 9.46 -1.22 0.43
C GLY A 105 9.73 -0.14 1.46
N PHE A 106 8.85 0.85 1.59
CA PHE A 106 8.93 1.89 2.60
C PHE A 106 8.88 1.31 4.02
N TYR A 107 7.92 0.41 4.30
CA TYR A 107 7.80 -0.25 5.58
C TYR A 107 9.07 -1.02 5.97
N PHE A 108 9.58 -1.87 5.08
CA PHE A 108 10.78 -2.65 5.34
C PHE A 108 12.04 -1.78 5.46
N THR A 109 12.11 -0.67 4.73
CA THR A 109 13.18 0.31 4.87
C THR A 109 13.16 0.93 6.27
N GLN A 110 12.01 1.41 6.72
CA GLN A 110 11.85 1.99 8.06
C GLN A 110 12.20 0.98 9.15
N MET A 111 11.68 -0.25 9.04
CA MET A 111 11.98 -1.31 10.00
C MET A 111 13.46 -1.70 9.98
N GLY A 112 14.04 -1.89 8.79
CA GLY A 112 15.44 -2.33 8.65
C GLY A 112 16.43 -1.32 9.20
N PHE A 113 16.32 -0.06 8.79
CA PHE A 113 17.19 1.01 9.30
C PHE A 113 16.91 1.31 10.77
N GLY A 114 15.65 1.39 11.18
CA GLY A 114 15.30 1.64 12.58
C GLY A 114 15.86 0.60 13.54
N ILE A 115 15.76 -0.70 13.19
CA ILE A 115 16.32 -1.78 14.01
C ILE A 115 17.85 -1.75 13.96
N ALA A 116 18.46 -1.66 12.77
CA ALA A 116 19.91 -1.70 12.63
C ALA A 116 20.59 -0.53 13.34
N GLU A 117 20.11 0.70 13.13
CA GLU A 117 20.64 1.91 13.79
C GLU A 117 20.33 1.89 15.30
N GLY A 118 19.14 1.40 15.70
CA GLY A 118 18.76 1.28 17.11
C GLY A 118 19.67 0.32 17.88
N LEU A 119 20.03 -0.80 17.29
CA LEU A 119 21.01 -1.74 17.88
C LEU A 119 22.42 -1.12 17.90
N ALA A 120 22.83 -0.45 16.81
CA ALA A 120 24.13 0.20 16.72
C ALA A 120 24.31 1.32 17.73
N LEU A 121 23.22 2.03 18.09
CA LEU A 121 23.29 3.16 19.03
C LEU A 121 23.95 2.79 20.37
N HIS A 122 23.76 1.55 20.83
CA HIS A 122 24.29 1.06 22.10
C HIS A 122 25.57 0.23 21.96
N SER A 123 25.89 -0.27 20.76
CA SER A 123 27.00 -1.24 20.60
C SER A 123 28.14 -0.72 19.69
N ALA A 124 27.82 0.06 18.67
CA ALA A 124 28.77 0.52 17.64
C ALA A 124 28.28 1.84 17.00
N PRO A 125 28.18 2.94 17.76
CA PRO A 125 27.56 4.20 17.30
C PRO A 125 28.28 4.81 16.07
N GLU A 126 29.55 4.50 15.85
CA GLU A 126 30.33 4.93 14.69
C GLU A 126 29.82 4.35 13.38
N THR A 127 29.05 3.27 13.41
CA THR A 127 28.45 2.63 12.22
C THR A 127 27.15 3.29 11.76
N ILE A 128 26.54 4.13 12.59
CA ILE A 128 25.23 4.75 12.28
C ILE A 128 25.34 5.68 11.08
N ALA A 129 26.32 6.59 11.06
CA ALA A 129 26.44 7.58 9.99
C ALA A 129 26.65 6.92 8.60
N PRO A 130 27.56 5.93 8.43
CA PRO A 130 27.67 5.18 7.19
C PRO A 130 26.38 4.46 6.78
N LEU A 131 25.66 3.86 7.74
CA LEU A 131 24.42 3.15 7.49
C LEU A 131 23.31 4.13 7.08
N HIS A 132 23.12 5.19 7.83
CA HIS A 132 22.10 6.23 7.59
C HIS A 132 22.26 6.92 6.24
N HIS A 133 23.48 6.97 5.69
CA HIS A 133 23.74 7.50 4.35
C HIS A 133 22.87 6.84 3.27
N TYR A 134 22.53 5.56 3.41
CA TYR A 134 21.68 4.83 2.48
C TYR A 134 20.18 4.97 2.76
N TYR A 135 19.80 5.41 3.95
CA TYR A 135 18.39 5.55 4.34
C TYR A 135 17.61 6.50 3.42
N GLY A 136 18.09 7.73 3.26
CA GLY A 136 17.44 8.75 2.45
C GLY A 136 17.17 8.32 1.00
N PRO A 137 18.21 7.86 0.25
CA PRO A 137 18.01 7.33 -1.10
C PRO A 137 17.03 6.16 -1.19
N THR A 138 17.07 5.22 -0.24
CA THR A 138 16.17 4.05 -0.22
C THR A 138 14.71 4.46 0.03
N VAL A 139 14.47 5.34 1.01
CA VAL A 139 13.14 5.90 1.28
C VAL A 139 12.62 6.68 0.07
N ALA A 140 13.48 7.53 -0.54
CA ALA A 140 13.11 8.29 -1.72
C ALA A 140 12.71 7.39 -2.89
N LEU A 141 13.44 6.29 -3.13
CA LEU A 141 13.09 5.30 -4.14
C LEU A 141 11.72 4.67 -3.87
N CYS A 142 11.50 4.17 -2.66
CA CYS A 142 10.22 3.56 -2.26
C CYS A 142 9.06 4.55 -2.38
N GLY A 143 9.26 5.80 -1.92
CA GLY A 143 8.29 6.89 -2.04
C GLY A 143 7.98 7.24 -3.50
N THR A 144 8.98 7.29 -4.37
CA THR A 144 8.82 7.55 -5.80
C THR A 144 8.03 6.45 -6.49
N VAL A 145 8.32 5.17 -6.20
CA VAL A 145 7.58 4.03 -6.73
C VAL A 145 6.12 4.08 -6.28
N MET A 146 5.88 4.38 -5.00
CA MET A 146 4.54 4.55 -4.46
C MET A 146 3.79 5.71 -5.13
N ALA A 147 4.43 6.87 -5.29
CA ALA A 147 3.86 8.05 -5.95
C ALA A 147 3.51 7.75 -7.42
N ALA A 148 4.33 6.99 -8.14
CA ALA A 148 4.00 6.54 -9.50
C ALA A 148 2.73 5.69 -9.53
N GLY A 149 2.50 4.83 -8.52
CA GLY A 149 1.25 4.08 -8.35
C GLY A 149 0.03 4.99 -8.16
N PHE A 150 0.14 6.00 -7.30
CA PHE A 150 -0.90 7.03 -7.12
C PHE A 150 -1.16 7.80 -8.41
N PHE A 151 -0.12 8.16 -9.15
CA PHE A 151 -0.26 8.86 -10.42
C PHE A 151 -0.99 8.01 -11.47
N CYS A 152 -0.64 6.72 -11.58
CA CYS A 152 -1.36 5.77 -12.43
C CYS A 152 -2.86 5.69 -12.04
N TYR A 153 -3.17 5.70 -10.74
CA TYR A 153 -4.54 5.73 -10.24
C TYR A 153 -5.27 6.98 -10.69
N LEU A 154 -4.73 8.17 -10.42
CA LEU A 154 -5.34 9.44 -10.78
C LEU A 154 -5.59 9.56 -12.28
N VAL A 155 -4.60 9.21 -13.10
CA VAL A 155 -4.73 9.21 -14.56
C VAL A 155 -5.83 8.26 -15.02
N ASN A 156 -5.91 7.04 -14.48
CA ASN A 156 -6.92 6.08 -14.88
C ASN A 156 -8.34 6.52 -14.48
N ILE A 157 -8.50 7.11 -13.30
CA ILE A 157 -9.78 7.70 -12.86
C ILE A 157 -10.18 8.87 -13.79
N ALA A 158 -9.27 9.79 -14.07
CA ALA A 158 -9.55 10.92 -14.95
C ALA A 158 -9.95 10.45 -16.36
N LEU A 159 -9.20 9.53 -16.95
CA LEU A 159 -9.52 8.96 -18.27
C LEU A 159 -10.86 8.21 -18.28
N THR A 160 -11.22 7.55 -17.17
CA THR A 160 -12.52 6.89 -17.02
C THR A 160 -13.65 7.92 -16.98
N LEU A 161 -13.50 8.99 -16.21
CA LEU A 161 -14.50 10.05 -16.10
C LEU A 161 -14.67 10.86 -17.39
N LEU A 162 -13.62 10.97 -18.20
CA LEU A 162 -13.66 11.64 -19.51
C LEU A 162 -14.18 10.73 -20.65
N SER A 163 -14.32 9.43 -20.42
CA SER A 163 -14.83 8.47 -21.41
C SER A 163 -16.34 8.63 -21.58
N ARG A 164 -16.88 8.13 -22.72
CA ARG A 164 -18.33 8.12 -22.94
C ARG A 164 -19.00 7.06 -22.05
N PRO A 165 -20.19 7.36 -21.48
CA PRO A 165 -20.97 6.35 -20.76
C PRO A 165 -21.30 5.15 -21.65
N VAL A 166 -21.30 3.95 -21.07
CA VAL A 166 -21.73 2.73 -21.77
C VAL A 166 -23.27 2.74 -21.83
N PRO A 167 -23.90 2.53 -23.00
CA PRO A 167 -25.35 2.46 -23.10
C PRO A 167 -25.93 1.41 -22.15
N ARG A 168 -26.98 1.77 -21.39
CA ARG A 168 -27.62 0.90 -20.38
C ARG A 168 -28.06 -0.46 -20.94
N ALA A 169 -28.46 -0.51 -22.21
CA ALA A 169 -28.87 -1.73 -22.89
C ALA A 169 -27.77 -2.81 -22.90
N VAL A 170 -26.51 -2.41 -23.08
CA VAL A 170 -25.36 -3.36 -23.08
C VAL A 170 -25.10 -3.94 -21.67
N VAL A 171 -25.32 -3.14 -20.64
CA VAL A 171 -25.12 -3.57 -19.23
C VAL A 171 -26.16 -4.61 -18.83
N LEU A 172 -27.40 -4.45 -19.27
CA LEU A 172 -28.49 -5.38 -18.98
C LEU A 172 -28.32 -6.70 -19.74
N SER A 173 -27.95 -6.66 -21.04
CA SER A 173 -27.73 -7.86 -21.85
C SER A 173 -26.60 -8.75 -21.32
N VAL A 174 -25.52 -8.17 -20.77
CA VAL A 174 -24.42 -8.91 -20.15
C VAL A 174 -24.86 -9.54 -18.81
N ARG A 175 -25.79 -8.92 -18.10
CA ARG A 175 -26.29 -9.41 -16.80
C ARG A 175 -27.34 -10.52 -16.98
N GLU A 176 -28.05 -10.52 -18.10
CA GLU A 176 -29.10 -11.50 -18.46
C GLU A 176 -28.58 -12.63 -19.33
N ALA A 177 -27.33 -12.57 -19.80
CA ALA A 177 -26.74 -13.67 -20.56
C ALA A 177 -26.76 -14.97 -19.73
N PRO A 178 -27.41 -16.03 -20.19
CA PRO A 178 -27.51 -17.29 -19.44
C PRO A 178 -26.10 -17.83 -19.17
N LYS A 179 -25.86 -18.28 -17.94
CA LYS A 179 -24.56 -18.85 -17.51
C LYS A 179 -24.07 -20.02 -18.37
N SER A 180 -24.94 -20.56 -19.24
CA SER A 180 -24.63 -21.59 -20.23
C SER A 180 -23.82 -21.07 -21.44
N ALA A 181 -23.81 -19.76 -21.71
CA ALA A 181 -23.06 -19.17 -22.83
C ALA A 181 -21.60 -18.85 -22.49
N LEU A 182 -21.18 -19.10 -21.26
CA LEU A 182 -19.82 -18.86 -20.76
C LEU A 182 -19.03 -20.16 -20.49
N ARG A 183 -19.46 -21.28 -21.11
CA ARG A 183 -18.72 -22.54 -21.11
C ARG A 183 -17.87 -22.69 -22.35
#